data_7008c7e6524c2d6b4ffb90359fb4df79
#
_entry.id   7008c7e6524c2d6b4ffb90359fb4df79
#
_cell.length_a   1.000
_cell.length_b   1.000
_cell.length_c   1.000
_cell.angle_alpha   90.00
_cell.angle_beta   90.00
_cell.angle_gamma   90.00
#
_symmetry.space_group_name_H-M   'P 1'
#
loop_
_entity.id
_entity.type
_entity.pdbx_description
1 polymer ?
#
loop_
_entity_poly.entity_id
_entity_poly.type
_entity_poly.pdbx_seq_one_letter_code
_entity_poly.pdbx_strand_id
1 'polypeptide(L)'
;MNTSASILHQPPLSHSQGIKEDAVLINNDIFTSIFNYLLKEDRDKIAQPNLIIGEDGSGKTSLLKRMYFSIENSGKQLKPVFIEGKELFSTDDIWKFCPLQDDSRRTVLLIDNIQYYFERTDNTEQYNLRGKLNKAGAPILIATSDKVLPAFTDYESAFFEGLKISYIRPLAVTDYSMFVGNETDMARLENLMSYLPKTPRSVQIAAKIIEDSASLETDIMLLIDYFSFYYQAKYEGYVVQIQRILSAIARAEDGVSLQEIRQMTGQDNGKISPYLKLMADRKIIDKTSKTQRGGIYTIADPLFRLWLQTNV
;
A
#
# COMPACT_ATOMS: atom_id res chain seq x y z
N MET A 1 0.69 29.35 -28.23
CA MET A 1 1.73 28.92 -27.29
C MET A 1 1.05 28.12 -26.19
N ASN A 2 0.77 26.85 -26.41
CA ASN A 2 0.16 25.96 -25.41
C ASN A 2 0.47 24.51 -25.78
N THR A 3 1.75 24.14 -25.66
CA THR A 3 2.23 22.77 -25.93
C THR A 3 2.75 22.06 -24.68
N SER A 4 2.64 22.68 -23.48
CA SER A 4 3.20 22.10 -22.25
C SER A 4 2.20 21.31 -21.39
N ALA A 5 0.91 21.41 -21.65
CA ALA A 5 -0.11 20.79 -20.78
C ALA A 5 -0.44 19.32 -21.12
N SER A 6 -0.08 18.85 -22.33
CA SER A 6 -0.46 17.49 -22.78
C SER A 6 0.52 16.39 -22.33
N ILE A 7 1.70 16.74 -21.83
CA ILE A 7 2.74 15.75 -21.44
C ILE A 7 2.57 15.24 -20.02
N LEU A 8 1.88 15.98 -19.15
CA LEU A 8 1.72 15.66 -17.72
C LEU A 8 0.64 14.62 -17.40
N HIS A 9 -0.19 14.20 -18.36
CA HIS A 9 -1.37 13.33 -18.12
C HIS A 9 -1.17 11.87 -18.48
N GLN A 10 -0.02 11.52 -19.05
CA GLN A 10 0.31 10.12 -19.30
C GLN A 10 1.11 9.55 -18.13
N PRO A 11 0.81 8.31 -17.67
CA PRO A 11 1.62 7.66 -16.66
C PRO A 11 3.06 7.53 -17.18
N PRO A 12 4.09 7.80 -16.35
CA PRO A 12 5.47 7.72 -16.77
C PRO A 12 5.77 6.34 -17.35
N LEU A 13 6.27 6.32 -18.58
CA LEU A 13 6.56 5.09 -19.35
C LEU A 13 7.69 4.24 -18.75
N SER A 14 8.46 4.78 -17.81
CA SER A 14 9.71 4.19 -17.32
C SER A 14 9.58 2.88 -16.50
N HIS A 15 8.36 2.40 -16.22
CA HIS A 15 8.15 1.18 -15.42
C HIS A 15 7.41 0.07 -16.18
N SER A 16 7.18 0.22 -17.48
CA SER A 16 6.50 -0.82 -18.28
C SER A 16 7.45 -1.87 -18.91
N GLN A 17 8.77 -1.68 -18.79
CA GLN A 17 9.75 -2.63 -19.30
C GLN A 17 10.08 -3.71 -18.27
N GLY A 18 9.16 -4.60 -17.98
CA GLY A 18 9.45 -5.74 -17.09
C GLY A 18 8.24 -6.40 -16.46
N ILE A 19 7.07 -5.81 -16.55
CA ILE A 19 5.84 -6.51 -16.13
C ILE A 19 5.45 -7.43 -17.27
N LYS A 20 5.69 -8.75 -17.11
CA LYS A 20 5.09 -9.76 -18.02
C LYS A 20 3.58 -9.50 -18.02
N GLU A 21 2.92 -9.57 -19.18
CA GLU A 21 1.46 -9.41 -19.27
C GLU A 21 0.71 -10.29 -18.26
N ASP A 22 1.26 -11.43 -17.92
CA ASP A 22 0.72 -12.38 -16.94
C ASP A 22 0.70 -11.85 -15.48
N ALA A 23 1.64 -10.98 -15.07
CA ALA A 23 1.65 -10.38 -13.72
C ALA A 23 0.42 -9.50 -13.46
N VAL A 24 -0.26 -9.10 -14.52
CA VAL A 24 -1.50 -8.31 -14.46
C VAL A 24 -2.73 -9.18 -14.17
N LEU A 25 -2.65 -10.49 -14.24
CA LEU A 25 -3.78 -11.41 -13.99
C LEU A 25 -4.16 -11.47 -12.50
N ILE A 26 -3.26 -11.15 -11.59
CA ILE A 26 -3.58 -11.06 -10.17
C ILE A 26 -4.44 -9.80 -9.95
N ASN A 27 -5.55 -9.95 -9.26
CA ASN A 27 -6.60 -8.94 -9.12
C ASN A 27 -7.34 -8.61 -10.43
N ASN A 28 -7.36 -9.55 -11.39
CA ASN A 28 -8.12 -9.42 -12.62
C ASN A 28 -9.63 -9.30 -12.37
N ASP A 29 -10.12 -9.85 -11.27
CA ASP A 29 -11.48 -9.70 -10.78
C ASP A 29 -11.82 -8.22 -10.46
N ILE A 30 -10.92 -7.51 -9.76
CA ILE A 30 -11.07 -6.07 -9.48
C ILE A 30 -11.05 -5.29 -10.79
N PHE A 31 -10.04 -5.54 -11.64
CA PHE A 31 -9.95 -4.90 -12.95
C PHE A 31 -11.23 -5.11 -13.77
N THR A 32 -11.65 -6.37 -13.94
CA THR A 32 -12.80 -6.74 -14.76
C THR A 32 -14.10 -6.15 -14.21
N SER A 33 -14.27 -6.16 -12.88
CA SER A 33 -15.43 -5.57 -12.22
C SER A 33 -15.55 -4.07 -12.51
N ILE A 34 -14.45 -3.33 -12.32
CA ILE A 34 -14.43 -1.88 -12.53
C ILE A 34 -14.51 -1.55 -14.02
N PHE A 35 -13.77 -2.25 -14.88
CA PHE A 35 -13.77 -2.00 -16.31
C PHE A 35 -15.14 -2.27 -16.93
N ASN A 36 -15.80 -3.39 -16.57
CA ASN A 36 -17.15 -3.70 -17.03
C ASN A 36 -18.19 -2.67 -16.53
N TYR A 37 -18.00 -2.12 -15.33
CA TYR A 37 -18.81 -1.02 -14.84
C TYR A 37 -18.63 0.22 -15.73
N LEU A 38 -17.39 0.62 -16.05
CA LEU A 38 -17.10 1.75 -16.93
C LEU A 38 -17.71 1.59 -18.34
N LEU A 39 -17.65 0.37 -18.91
CA LEU A 39 -18.19 0.10 -20.24
C LEU A 39 -19.72 0.20 -20.31
N LYS A 40 -20.40 0.08 -19.18
CA LYS A 40 -21.88 0.16 -19.05
C LYS A 40 -22.37 1.52 -18.55
N GLU A 41 -21.43 2.40 -18.12
CA GLU A 41 -21.80 3.68 -17.57
C GLU A 41 -22.53 4.56 -18.57
N ASP A 42 -23.62 5.11 -18.09
CA ASP A 42 -24.42 6.09 -18.80
C ASP A 42 -23.89 7.49 -18.46
N ARG A 43 -23.68 8.31 -19.48
CA ARG A 43 -23.12 9.66 -19.33
C ARG A 43 -24.01 10.55 -18.43
N ASP A 44 -25.31 10.33 -18.46
CA ASP A 44 -26.27 11.18 -17.74
C ASP A 44 -26.50 10.72 -16.29
N LYS A 45 -25.83 9.65 -15.85
CA LYS A 45 -25.93 9.15 -14.48
C LYS A 45 -24.78 9.61 -13.59
N ILE A 46 -25.07 9.67 -12.29
CA ILE A 46 -24.07 9.83 -11.25
C ILE A 46 -23.30 8.51 -11.14
N ALA A 47 -21.98 8.56 -11.33
CA ALA A 47 -21.12 7.39 -11.19
C ALA A 47 -20.70 7.18 -9.74
N GLN A 48 -20.69 5.93 -9.29
CA GLN A 48 -20.17 5.60 -7.97
C GLN A 48 -18.62 5.59 -7.99
N PRO A 49 -17.96 6.40 -7.14
CA PRO A 49 -16.52 6.37 -7.03
C PRO A 49 -16.01 5.00 -6.53
N ASN A 50 -14.86 4.55 -7.07
CA ASN A 50 -14.22 3.31 -6.69
C ASN A 50 -12.89 3.58 -5.99
N LEU A 51 -12.64 2.87 -4.88
CA LEU A 51 -11.38 2.92 -4.13
C LEU A 51 -10.78 1.53 -4.07
N ILE A 52 -9.52 1.42 -4.48
CA ILE A 52 -8.75 0.18 -4.44
C ILE A 52 -7.72 0.30 -3.31
N ILE A 53 -7.83 -0.55 -2.30
CA ILE A 53 -6.93 -0.56 -1.14
C ILE A 53 -5.98 -1.75 -1.23
N GLY A 54 -4.71 -1.52 -0.96
CA GLY A 54 -3.70 -2.56 -0.90
C GLY A 54 -2.39 -2.05 -0.34
N GLU A 55 -1.59 -2.94 0.21
CA GLU A 55 -0.26 -2.63 0.76
C GLU A 55 0.68 -2.01 -0.28
N ASP A 56 1.76 -1.39 0.16
CA ASP A 56 2.81 -0.94 -0.75
C ASP A 56 3.39 -2.12 -1.54
N GLY A 57 3.67 -1.90 -2.82
CA GLY A 57 4.14 -2.96 -3.72
C GLY A 57 3.10 -3.99 -4.15
N SER A 58 1.82 -3.86 -3.76
CA SER A 58 0.74 -4.79 -4.14
C SER A 58 0.27 -4.70 -5.59
N GLY A 59 0.78 -3.72 -6.37
CA GLY A 59 0.45 -3.55 -7.79
C GLY A 59 -0.68 -2.56 -8.08
N LYS A 60 -1.10 -1.72 -7.12
CA LYS A 60 -2.14 -0.69 -7.29
C LYS A 60 -1.90 0.21 -8.52
N THR A 61 -0.71 0.80 -8.58
CA THR A 61 -0.30 1.67 -9.69
C THR A 61 -0.34 0.94 -11.03
N SER A 62 0.11 -0.32 -11.07
CA SER A 62 0.06 -1.16 -12.28
C SER A 62 -1.37 -1.41 -12.73
N LEU A 63 -2.28 -1.65 -11.79
CA LEU A 63 -3.70 -1.83 -12.05
C LEU A 63 -4.34 -0.56 -12.65
N LEU A 64 -4.04 0.62 -12.09
CA LEU A 64 -4.52 1.90 -12.64
C LEU A 64 -3.94 2.19 -14.02
N LYS A 65 -2.64 1.91 -14.26
CA LYS A 65 -2.03 2.06 -15.58
C LYS A 65 -2.68 1.16 -16.62
N ARG A 66 -2.95 -0.09 -16.25
CA ARG A 66 -3.71 -1.01 -17.13
C ARG A 66 -5.10 -0.45 -17.44
N MET A 67 -5.82 0.06 -16.44
CA MET A 67 -7.13 0.70 -16.66
C MET A 67 -7.01 1.87 -17.62
N TYR A 68 -5.99 2.73 -17.45
CA TYR A 68 -5.73 3.86 -18.34
C TYR A 68 -5.66 3.40 -19.80
N PHE A 69 -4.75 2.47 -20.13
CA PHE A 69 -4.58 1.99 -21.49
C PHE A 69 -5.81 1.24 -22.03
N SER A 70 -6.49 0.47 -21.18
CA SER A 70 -7.69 -0.25 -21.59
C SER A 70 -8.86 0.69 -21.89
N ILE A 71 -9.02 1.78 -21.14
CA ILE A 71 -10.02 2.81 -21.39
C ILE A 71 -9.71 3.55 -22.69
N GLU A 72 -8.44 3.97 -22.89
CA GLU A 72 -8.02 4.68 -24.10
C GLU A 72 -8.27 3.84 -25.37
N ASN A 73 -8.04 2.52 -25.28
CA ASN A 73 -8.23 1.60 -26.39
C ASN A 73 -9.64 1.01 -26.52
N SER A 74 -10.57 1.36 -25.61
CA SER A 74 -11.91 0.76 -25.58
C SER A 74 -12.85 1.22 -26.71
N GLY A 75 -12.51 2.30 -27.40
CA GLY A 75 -13.39 2.95 -28.38
C GLY A 75 -14.65 3.61 -27.75
N LYS A 76 -14.74 3.67 -26.43
CA LYS A 76 -15.86 4.30 -25.71
C LYS A 76 -15.66 5.81 -25.59
N GLN A 77 -16.76 6.51 -25.33
CA GLN A 77 -16.74 7.96 -25.07
C GLN A 77 -16.20 8.28 -23.65
N LEU A 78 -15.04 7.69 -23.32
CA LEU A 78 -14.35 7.85 -22.05
C LEU A 78 -12.95 8.41 -22.29
N LYS A 79 -12.49 9.29 -21.39
CA LYS A 79 -11.16 9.90 -21.42
C LYS A 79 -10.45 9.63 -20.09
N PRO A 80 -9.45 8.73 -20.04
CA PRO A 80 -8.72 8.50 -18.80
C PRO A 80 -7.75 9.65 -18.53
N VAL A 81 -7.64 10.03 -17.25
CA VAL A 81 -6.68 11.00 -16.74
C VAL A 81 -6.01 10.38 -15.53
N PHE A 82 -4.70 10.25 -15.57
CA PHE A 82 -3.91 9.70 -14.46
C PHE A 82 -3.30 10.82 -13.63
N ILE A 83 -3.47 10.77 -12.31
CA ILE A 83 -3.00 11.78 -11.36
C ILE A 83 -2.31 11.09 -10.18
N GLU A 84 -1.17 11.62 -9.74
CA GLU A 84 -0.53 11.23 -8.48
C GLU A 84 -1.15 12.02 -7.32
N GLY A 85 -1.72 11.31 -6.35
CA GLY A 85 -2.40 11.95 -5.20
C GLY A 85 -1.50 12.86 -4.37
N LYS A 86 -0.17 12.60 -4.37
CA LYS A 86 0.80 13.47 -3.70
C LYS A 86 0.91 14.89 -4.30
N GLU A 87 0.43 15.09 -5.53
CA GLU A 87 0.42 16.39 -6.22
C GLU A 87 -0.85 17.20 -5.94
N LEU A 88 -1.80 16.60 -5.21
CA LEU A 88 -3.10 17.19 -4.91
C LEU A 88 -3.11 17.83 -3.52
N PHE A 89 -3.47 19.10 -3.46
CA PHE A 89 -3.61 19.90 -2.24
C PHE A 89 -5.02 20.45 -2.04
N SER A 90 -5.83 20.45 -3.10
CA SER A 90 -7.21 20.95 -3.09
C SER A 90 -8.08 20.21 -4.12
N THR A 91 -9.40 20.34 -3.99
CA THR A 91 -10.35 19.85 -5.00
C THR A 91 -10.12 20.52 -6.35
N ASP A 92 -9.72 21.78 -6.36
CA ASP A 92 -9.49 22.51 -7.62
C ASP A 92 -8.27 21.99 -8.37
N ASP A 93 -7.27 21.43 -7.69
CA ASP A 93 -6.16 20.74 -8.34
C ASP A 93 -6.65 19.56 -9.17
N ILE A 94 -7.59 18.75 -8.64
CA ILE A 94 -8.20 17.66 -9.39
C ILE A 94 -8.95 18.20 -10.63
N TRP A 95 -9.68 19.31 -10.46
CA TRP A 95 -10.50 19.87 -11.54
C TRP A 95 -9.69 20.54 -12.66
N LYS A 96 -8.46 20.96 -12.40
CA LYS A 96 -7.53 21.44 -13.47
C LYS A 96 -7.27 20.37 -14.54
N PHE A 97 -7.37 19.09 -14.19
CA PHE A 97 -7.20 17.98 -15.10
C PHE A 97 -8.48 17.56 -15.83
N CYS A 98 -9.63 18.12 -15.45
CA CYS A 98 -10.91 17.86 -16.11
C CYS A 98 -11.11 18.93 -17.21
N PRO A 99 -11.03 18.57 -18.49
CA PRO A 99 -11.21 19.56 -19.55
C PRO A 99 -12.61 20.18 -19.46
N LEU A 100 -12.66 21.51 -19.42
CA LEU A 100 -13.89 22.26 -19.48
C LEU A 100 -14.40 22.25 -20.94
N GLN A 101 -15.52 21.62 -21.17
CA GLN A 101 -16.49 21.84 -22.24
C GLN A 101 -16.24 21.37 -23.69
N ASP A 102 -15.04 20.95 -24.12
CA ASP A 102 -14.81 20.68 -25.54
C ASP A 102 -14.62 19.21 -25.93
N ASP A 103 -14.58 18.29 -24.95
CA ASP A 103 -14.44 16.85 -25.18
C ASP A 103 -15.79 16.18 -24.96
N SER A 104 -16.33 15.54 -26.00
CA SER A 104 -17.58 14.74 -25.92
C SER A 104 -17.43 13.52 -25.00
N ARG A 105 -16.20 13.18 -24.60
CA ARG A 105 -15.89 12.02 -23.76
C ARG A 105 -16.05 12.35 -22.26
N ARG A 106 -16.57 11.38 -21.50
CA ARG A 106 -16.62 11.50 -20.04
C ARG A 106 -15.26 11.23 -19.42
N THR A 107 -14.78 12.12 -18.57
CA THR A 107 -13.48 11.94 -17.89
C THR A 107 -13.54 10.82 -16.88
N VAL A 108 -12.51 9.95 -16.88
CA VAL A 108 -12.25 8.94 -15.84
C VAL A 108 -10.98 9.35 -15.11
N LEU A 109 -11.13 9.81 -13.88
CA LEU A 109 -10.03 10.20 -12.99
C LEU A 109 -9.43 8.94 -12.35
N LEU A 110 -8.18 8.64 -12.67
CA LEU A 110 -7.38 7.57 -12.10
C LEU A 110 -6.38 8.19 -11.13
N ILE A 111 -6.71 8.22 -9.83
CA ILE A 111 -5.87 8.88 -8.83
C ILE A 111 -5.09 7.82 -8.04
N ASP A 112 -3.77 7.80 -8.23
CA ASP A 112 -2.90 6.91 -7.47
C ASP A 112 -2.53 7.55 -6.12
N ASN A 113 -2.58 6.75 -5.04
CA ASN A 113 -2.24 7.20 -3.69
C ASN A 113 -3.10 8.39 -3.19
N ILE A 114 -4.41 8.31 -3.34
CA ILE A 114 -5.36 9.38 -2.96
C ILE A 114 -5.31 9.71 -1.46
N GLN A 115 -4.74 8.84 -0.61
CA GLN A 115 -4.57 9.11 0.82
C GLN A 115 -3.86 10.43 1.09
N TYR A 116 -2.91 10.83 0.23
CA TYR A 116 -2.20 12.10 0.38
C TYR A 116 -3.12 13.33 0.25
N TYR A 117 -4.12 13.26 -0.63
CA TYR A 117 -5.14 14.30 -0.73
C TYR A 117 -5.98 14.36 0.55
N PHE A 118 -6.50 13.22 1.03
CA PHE A 118 -7.35 13.17 2.22
C PHE A 118 -6.62 13.54 3.51
N GLU A 119 -5.32 13.28 3.62
CA GLU A 119 -4.50 13.65 4.78
C GLU A 119 -4.17 15.15 4.84
N ARG A 120 -4.21 15.83 3.70
CA ARG A 120 -3.88 17.26 3.57
C ARG A 120 -5.08 18.17 3.56
N THR A 121 -6.25 17.63 3.26
CA THR A 121 -7.49 18.41 3.12
C THR A 121 -8.40 18.22 4.32
N ASP A 122 -9.14 19.27 4.65
CA ASP A 122 -10.18 19.22 5.68
C ASP A 122 -11.50 18.64 5.15
N ASN A 123 -12.46 18.43 6.04
CA ASN A 123 -13.78 17.94 5.68
C ASN A 123 -14.49 18.84 4.66
N THR A 124 -14.29 20.15 4.70
CA THR A 124 -14.95 21.10 3.77
C THR A 124 -14.50 20.82 2.33
N GLU A 125 -13.19 20.68 2.12
CA GLU A 125 -12.63 20.32 0.82
C GLU A 125 -13.11 18.93 0.35
N GLN A 126 -13.17 17.96 1.26
CA GLN A 126 -13.65 16.61 0.95
C GLN A 126 -15.15 16.59 0.57
N TYR A 127 -16.00 17.37 1.26
CA TYR A 127 -17.40 17.57 0.87
C TYR A 127 -17.53 18.29 -0.46
N ASN A 128 -16.67 19.26 -0.76
CA ASN A 128 -16.62 19.93 -2.06
C ASN A 128 -16.31 18.92 -3.18
N LEU A 129 -15.30 18.06 -3.01
CA LEU A 129 -14.99 16.98 -3.95
C LEU A 129 -16.19 16.06 -4.15
N ARG A 130 -16.80 15.56 -3.07
CA ARG A 130 -18.01 14.70 -3.14
C ARG A 130 -19.14 15.41 -3.87
N GLY A 131 -19.41 16.67 -3.54
CA GLY A 131 -20.47 17.47 -4.18
C GLY A 131 -20.25 17.66 -5.68
N LYS A 132 -19.00 17.81 -6.11
CA LYS A 132 -18.66 17.91 -7.54
C LYS A 132 -18.80 16.55 -8.25
N LEU A 133 -18.43 15.41 -7.61
CA LEU A 133 -18.55 14.07 -8.17
C LEU A 133 -20.01 13.58 -8.23
N ASN A 134 -20.88 14.03 -7.32
CA ASN A 134 -22.29 13.64 -7.25
C ASN A 134 -23.20 14.42 -8.23
N LYS A 135 -22.69 14.80 -9.40
CA LYS A 135 -23.45 15.45 -10.46
C LYS A 135 -23.54 14.53 -11.67
N ALA A 136 -24.66 14.60 -12.38
CA ALA A 136 -24.80 13.93 -13.67
C ALA A 136 -23.71 14.42 -14.63
N GLY A 137 -23.08 13.51 -15.36
CA GLY A 137 -21.97 13.83 -16.26
C GLY A 137 -20.64 14.16 -15.58
N ALA A 138 -20.57 14.17 -14.24
CA ALA A 138 -19.33 14.38 -13.53
C ALA A 138 -18.29 13.30 -13.87
N PRO A 139 -16.98 13.59 -13.69
CA PRO A 139 -15.93 12.60 -13.85
C PRO A 139 -16.19 11.35 -12.99
N ILE A 140 -15.76 10.20 -13.50
CA ILE A 140 -15.78 8.94 -12.77
C ILE A 140 -14.48 8.83 -11.98
N LEU A 141 -14.53 8.69 -10.67
CA LEU A 141 -13.35 8.54 -9.83
C LEU A 141 -13.03 7.05 -9.60
N ILE A 142 -11.79 6.68 -9.91
CA ILE A 142 -11.16 5.42 -9.51
C ILE A 142 -9.85 5.78 -8.84
N ALA A 143 -9.70 5.43 -7.59
CA ALA A 143 -8.53 5.82 -6.80
C ALA A 143 -7.88 4.62 -6.11
N THR A 144 -6.61 4.77 -5.74
CA THR A 144 -5.90 3.80 -4.90
C THR A 144 -5.51 4.40 -3.56
N SER A 145 -5.38 3.55 -2.54
CA SER A 145 -4.84 3.91 -1.24
C SER A 145 -4.03 2.76 -0.65
N ASP A 146 -3.02 3.06 0.16
CA ASP A 146 -2.25 2.06 0.92
C ASP A 146 -2.94 1.68 2.24
N LYS A 147 -3.93 2.46 2.67
CA LYS A 147 -4.63 2.28 3.95
C LYS A 147 -6.08 2.74 3.89
N VAL A 148 -6.86 2.25 4.83
CA VAL A 148 -8.20 2.77 5.12
C VAL A 148 -8.04 4.03 5.98
N LEU A 149 -8.62 5.14 5.53
CA LEU A 149 -8.61 6.40 6.26
C LEU A 149 -9.93 6.64 7.00
N PRO A 150 -9.93 7.41 8.10
CA PRO A 150 -11.16 7.87 8.76
C PRO A 150 -12.15 8.53 7.79
N ALA A 151 -11.64 9.28 6.81
CA ALA A 151 -12.44 9.88 5.74
C ALA A 151 -13.38 8.90 5.00
N PHE A 152 -13.13 7.60 5.05
CA PHE A 152 -13.93 6.56 4.40
C PHE A 152 -14.83 5.78 5.38
N THR A 153 -14.53 5.82 6.67
CA THR A 153 -15.15 4.98 7.70
C THR A 153 -15.91 5.74 8.77
N ASP A 154 -15.59 7.00 9.00
CA ASP A 154 -16.25 7.80 10.03
C ASP A 154 -17.58 8.37 9.50
N TYR A 155 -18.62 8.23 10.30
CA TYR A 155 -20.00 8.64 9.95
C TYR A 155 -20.11 10.11 9.53
N GLU A 156 -19.30 10.98 10.14
CA GLU A 156 -19.31 12.42 9.84
C GLU A 156 -18.41 12.80 8.66
N SER A 157 -17.77 11.83 8.03
CA SER A 157 -16.83 12.08 6.92
C SER A 157 -17.52 12.17 5.58
N ALA A 158 -16.99 12.98 4.68
CA ALA A 158 -17.56 13.26 3.37
C ALA A 158 -17.76 11.99 2.52
N PHE A 159 -16.92 10.98 2.65
CA PHE A 159 -16.97 9.75 1.83
C PHE A 159 -17.44 8.52 2.59
N PHE A 160 -18.04 8.69 3.78
CA PHE A 160 -18.70 7.58 4.47
C PHE A 160 -19.78 6.96 3.56
N GLU A 161 -19.69 5.64 3.36
CA GLU A 161 -20.57 4.87 2.43
C GLU A 161 -20.65 5.41 0.99
N GLY A 162 -19.81 6.41 0.64
CA GLY A 162 -19.80 7.03 -0.69
C GLY A 162 -18.91 6.34 -1.72
N LEU A 163 -18.08 5.38 -1.30
CA LEU A 163 -17.10 4.69 -2.14
C LEU A 163 -17.43 3.21 -2.26
N LYS A 164 -17.25 2.65 -3.45
CA LYS A 164 -17.14 1.20 -3.63
C LYS A 164 -15.70 0.80 -3.36
N ILE A 165 -15.45 0.10 -2.24
CA ILE A 165 -14.10 -0.29 -1.82
C ILE A 165 -13.80 -1.72 -2.30
N SER A 166 -12.62 -1.89 -2.91
CA SER A 166 -12.05 -3.18 -3.30
C SER A 166 -10.68 -3.35 -2.64
N TYR A 167 -10.40 -4.54 -2.11
CA TYR A 167 -9.12 -4.83 -1.46
C TYR A 167 -8.27 -5.73 -2.33
N ILE A 168 -7.03 -5.32 -2.60
CA ILE A 168 -6.04 -6.18 -3.24
C ILE A 168 -5.68 -7.29 -2.26
N ARG A 169 -5.82 -8.53 -2.69
CA ARG A 169 -5.45 -9.69 -1.86
C ARG A 169 -3.93 -9.87 -1.79
N PRO A 170 -3.40 -10.31 -0.65
CA PRO A 170 -2.02 -10.80 -0.58
C PRO A 170 -1.82 -11.95 -1.57
N LEU A 171 -0.59 -12.10 -2.09
CA LEU A 171 -0.24 -13.20 -2.97
C LEU A 171 -0.33 -14.55 -2.23
N ALA A 172 -0.88 -15.55 -2.88
CA ALA A 172 -0.70 -16.94 -2.48
C ALA A 172 0.67 -17.46 -2.97
N VAL A 173 1.19 -18.51 -2.37
CA VAL A 173 2.46 -19.14 -2.80
C VAL A 173 2.42 -19.52 -4.27
N THR A 174 1.28 -20.01 -4.74
CA THR A 174 1.04 -20.37 -6.15
C THR A 174 1.17 -19.18 -7.12
N ASP A 175 1.02 -17.95 -6.61
CA ASP A 175 1.10 -16.74 -7.44
C ASP A 175 2.57 -16.32 -7.68
N TYR A 176 3.53 -16.78 -6.86
CA TYR A 176 4.92 -16.31 -6.90
C TYR A 176 5.60 -16.59 -8.24
N SER A 177 5.32 -17.74 -8.84
CA SER A 177 5.89 -18.13 -10.15
C SER A 177 5.56 -17.16 -11.28
N MET A 178 4.52 -16.33 -11.14
CA MET A 178 4.15 -15.33 -12.14
C MET A 178 5.12 -14.14 -12.18
N PHE A 179 5.91 -13.94 -11.13
CA PHE A 179 6.79 -12.77 -10.97
C PHE A 179 8.28 -13.10 -11.11
N VAL A 180 8.63 -14.38 -11.24
CA VAL A 180 10.01 -14.86 -11.25
C VAL A 180 10.32 -15.69 -12.50
N GLY A 181 11.60 -15.93 -12.77
CA GLY A 181 12.05 -16.82 -13.85
C GLY A 181 11.84 -18.30 -13.49
N ASN A 182 11.81 -19.15 -14.50
CA ASN A 182 11.63 -20.60 -14.34
C ASN A 182 12.79 -21.27 -13.57
N GLU A 183 13.95 -20.61 -13.50
CA GLU A 183 15.16 -21.12 -12.83
C GLU A 183 15.21 -20.69 -11.35
N THR A 184 14.24 -19.91 -10.86
CA THR A 184 14.23 -19.46 -9.46
C THR A 184 13.95 -20.63 -8.52
N ASP A 185 14.79 -20.77 -7.50
CA ASP A 185 14.59 -21.76 -6.41
C ASP A 185 13.37 -21.35 -5.56
N MET A 186 12.25 -22.04 -5.81
CA MET A 186 10.98 -21.74 -5.15
C MET A 186 11.00 -22.02 -3.65
N ALA A 187 11.80 -22.98 -3.17
CA ALA A 187 11.89 -23.27 -1.73
C ALA A 187 12.62 -22.13 -0.99
N ARG A 188 13.69 -21.60 -1.57
CA ARG A 188 14.39 -20.41 -1.04
C ARG A 188 13.48 -19.18 -1.10
N LEU A 189 12.73 -19.02 -2.20
CA LEU A 189 11.78 -17.92 -2.37
C LEU A 189 10.70 -17.94 -1.29
N GLU A 190 10.07 -19.08 -1.05
CA GLU A 190 9.05 -19.22 0.00
C GLU A 190 9.61 -18.91 1.39
N ASN A 191 10.84 -19.32 1.66
CA ASN A 191 11.52 -19.01 2.92
C ASN A 191 11.71 -17.49 3.08
N LEU A 192 12.29 -16.79 2.09
CA LEU A 192 12.45 -15.33 2.14
C LEU A 192 11.10 -14.60 2.25
N MET A 193 10.08 -15.09 1.55
CA MET A 193 8.73 -14.51 1.61
C MET A 193 8.04 -14.70 2.97
N SER A 194 8.57 -15.57 3.86
CA SER A 194 8.10 -15.63 5.25
C SER A 194 8.45 -14.40 6.08
N TYR A 195 9.45 -13.64 5.67
CA TYR A 195 9.91 -12.39 6.29
C TYR A 195 9.32 -11.13 5.64
N LEU A 196 8.66 -11.24 4.50
CA LEU A 196 8.23 -10.12 3.68
C LEU A 196 6.70 -10.04 3.54
N PRO A 197 6.15 -8.84 3.30
CA PRO A 197 4.76 -8.71 2.84
C PRO A 197 4.53 -9.53 1.57
N LYS A 198 3.37 -10.19 1.46
CA LYS A 198 3.02 -11.03 0.32
C LYS A 198 2.59 -10.21 -0.89
N THR A 199 3.52 -9.43 -1.43
CA THR A 199 3.28 -8.52 -2.56
C THR A 199 4.16 -8.86 -3.77
N PRO A 200 3.76 -8.47 -5.00
CA PRO A 200 4.58 -8.63 -6.20
C PRO A 200 6.00 -8.04 -6.05
N ARG A 201 6.10 -6.87 -5.45
CA ARG A 201 7.40 -6.21 -5.21
C ARG A 201 8.29 -7.04 -4.29
N SER A 202 7.75 -7.60 -3.23
CA SER A 202 8.50 -8.45 -2.30
C SER A 202 9.03 -9.71 -3.00
N VAL A 203 8.21 -10.36 -3.84
CA VAL A 203 8.62 -11.52 -4.64
C VAL A 203 9.77 -11.17 -5.56
N GLN A 204 9.71 -10.04 -6.26
CA GLN A 204 10.77 -9.59 -7.16
C GLN A 204 12.08 -9.27 -6.41
N ILE A 205 12.00 -8.64 -5.23
CA ILE A 205 13.16 -8.39 -4.37
C ILE A 205 13.80 -9.72 -3.93
N ALA A 206 12.98 -10.66 -3.40
CA ALA A 206 13.46 -11.96 -2.95
C ALA A 206 14.08 -12.77 -4.10
N ALA A 207 13.45 -12.79 -5.29
CA ALA A 207 13.99 -13.46 -6.47
C ALA A 207 15.36 -12.88 -6.87
N LYS A 208 15.50 -11.55 -6.86
CA LYS A 208 16.76 -10.89 -7.19
C LYS A 208 17.88 -11.25 -6.19
N ILE A 209 17.57 -11.33 -4.91
CA ILE A 209 18.50 -11.76 -3.86
C ILE A 209 18.96 -13.21 -4.13
N ILE A 210 18.03 -14.10 -4.48
CA ILE A 210 18.35 -15.51 -4.78
C ILE A 210 19.27 -15.63 -6.01
N GLU A 211 19.07 -14.82 -7.04
CA GLU A 211 19.96 -14.77 -8.22
C GLU A 211 21.39 -14.35 -7.84
N ASP A 212 21.55 -13.45 -6.87
CA ASP A 212 22.82 -12.88 -6.47
C ASP A 212 23.53 -13.68 -5.35
N SER A 213 22.94 -14.81 -4.88
CA SER A 213 23.45 -15.58 -3.74
C SER A 213 23.49 -17.10 -4.01
N ALA A 214 24.31 -17.81 -3.21
CA ALA A 214 24.52 -19.26 -3.37
C ALA A 214 23.79 -20.10 -2.29
N SER A 215 23.30 -19.50 -1.20
CA SER A 215 22.68 -20.23 -0.08
C SER A 215 21.60 -19.43 0.60
N LEU A 216 20.68 -20.12 1.29
CA LEU A 216 19.63 -19.49 2.07
C LEU A 216 20.15 -18.57 3.18
N GLU A 217 21.26 -18.92 3.81
CA GLU A 217 21.89 -18.09 4.84
C GLU A 217 22.37 -16.76 4.25
N THR A 218 23.01 -16.80 3.09
CA THR A 218 23.41 -15.58 2.35
C THR A 218 22.20 -14.77 1.90
N ASP A 219 21.12 -15.42 1.48
CA ASP A 219 19.87 -14.75 1.12
C ASP A 219 19.33 -13.90 2.25
N ILE A 220 19.26 -14.47 3.46
CA ILE A 220 18.75 -13.76 4.65
C ILE A 220 19.66 -12.57 4.99
N MET A 221 20.96 -12.73 4.91
CA MET A 221 21.91 -11.63 5.15
C MET A 221 21.73 -10.50 4.13
N LEU A 222 21.62 -10.82 2.84
CA LEU A 222 21.40 -9.83 1.78
C LEU A 222 20.01 -9.15 1.93
N LEU A 223 19.01 -9.88 2.39
CA LEU A 223 17.69 -9.30 2.65
C LEU A 223 17.74 -8.29 3.81
N ILE A 224 18.44 -8.62 4.90
CA ILE A 224 18.67 -7.71 6.02
C ILE A 224 19.41 -6.46 5.54
N ASP A 225 20.48 -6.62 4.76
CA ASP A 225 21.27 -5.51 4.22
C ASP A 225 20.43 -4.61 3.31
N TYR A 226 19.60 -5.20 2.42
CA TYR A 226 18.73 -4.47 1.52
C TYR A 226 17.78 -3.52 2.26
N PHE A 227 17.23 -3.95 3.42
CA PHE A 227 16.32 -3.14 4.23
C PHE A 227 17.02 -2.38 5.37
N SER A 228 18.36 -2.50 5.52
CA SER A 228 19.08 -1.97 6.69
C SER A 228 18.90 -0.47 6.85
N PHE A 229 19.03 0.31 5.78
CA PHE A 229 18.83 1.77 5.84
C PHE A 229 17.42 2.15 6.32
N TYR A 230 16.40 1.45 5.83
CA TYR A 230 15.01 1.68 6.23
C TYR A 230 14.79 1.34 7.72
N TYR A 231 15.31 0.20 8.18
CA TYR A 231 15.15 -0.21 9.58
C TYR A 231 15.96 0.63 10.55
N GLN A 232 17.13 1.06 10.14
CA GLN A 232 17.95 1.99 10.92
C GLN A 232 17.20 3.32 11.13
N ALA A 233 16.71 3.94 10.07
CA ALA A 233 15.94 5.17 10.15
C ALA A 233 14.68 5.01 11.00
N LYS A 234 13.97 3.87 10.87
CA LYS A 234 12.80 3.52 11.68
C LYS A 234 13.16 3.39 13.16
N TYR A 235 14.26 2.71 13.48
CA TYR A 235 14.73 2.49 14.85
C TYR A 235 15.20 3.78 15.51
N GLU A 236 15.98 4.59 14.80
CA GLU A 236 16.47 5.89 15.29
C GLU A 236 15.32 6.90 15.50
N GLY A 237 14.24 6.79 14.74
CA GLY A 237 13.03 7.60 14.91
C GLY A 237 12.24 7.30 16.19
N TYR A 238 12.53 6.18 16.87
CA TYR A 238 11.90 5.89 18.17
C TYR A 238 12.63 6.56 19.34
N VAL A 239 11.88 6.97 20.36
CA VAL A 239 12.48 7.42 21.63
C VAL A 239 13.30 6.30 22.26
N VAL A 240 14.38 6.66 22.95
CA VAL A 240 15.33 5.71 23.56
C VAL A 240 14.67 4.62 24.39
N GLN A 241 13.54 4.94 25.03
CA GLN A 241 12.77 4.00 25.81
C GLN A 241 12.17 2.87 24.97
N ILE A 242 11.59 3.21 23.82
CA ILE A 242 11.07 2.22 22.86
C ILE A 242 12.21 1.40 22.28
N GLN A 243 13.34 2.03 21.92
CA GLN A 243 14.51 1.34 21.41
C GLN A 243 15.02 0.24 22.37
N ARG A 244 15.14 0.56 23.68
CA ARG A 244 15.53 -0.41 24.70
C ARG A 244 14.56 -1.58 24.82
N ILE A 245 13.25 -1.31 24.76
CA ILE A 245 12.21 -2.35 24.83
C ILE A 245 12.27 -3.23 23.58
N LEU A 246 12.42 -2.64 22.37
CA LEU A 246 12.53 -3.37 21.12
C LEU A 246 13.76 -4.28 21.12
N SER A 247 14.92 -3.78 21.57
CA SER A 247 16.14 -4.59 21.69
C SER A 247 15.98 -5.76 22.67
N ALA A 248 15.27 -5.54 23.78
CA ALA A 248 14.96 -6.62 24.72
C ALA A 248 14.03 -7.69 24.12
N ILE A 249 12.98 -7.28 23.39
CA ILE A 249 12.04 -8.20 22.74
C ILE A 249 12.72 -8.98 21.61
N ALA A 250 13.59 -8.33 20.81
CA ALA A 250 14.22 -8.95 19.66
C ALA A 250 15.16 -10.11 20.03
N ARG A 251 15.79 -10.07 21.22
CA ARG A 251 16.75 -11.09 21.69
C ARG A 251 16.12 -12.46 21.96
N ALA A 252 14.82 -12.54 22.15
CA ALA A 252 14.14 -13.78 22.46
C ALA A 252 13.47 -14.36 21.20
N GLU A 253 13.65 -15.65 20.96
CA GLU A 253 13.06 -16.33 19.79
C GLU A 253 11.54 -16.46 19.89
N ASP A 254 11.05 -16.85 21.07
CA ASP A 254 9.62 -17.13 21.31
C ASP A 254 8.84 -15.95 21.91
N GLY A 255 9.47 -14.75 21.91
CA GLY A 255 8.92 -13.56 22.54
C GLY A 255 9.18 -13.50 24.04
N VAL A 256 8.84 -12.38 24.67
CA VAL A 256 9.14 -12.08 26.07
C VAL A 256 7.91 -11.63 26.84
N SER A 257 7.86 -12.01 28.11
CA SER A 257 6.86 -11.52 29.06
C SER A 257 7.22 -10.10 29.55
N LEU A 258 6.25 -9.41 30.14
CA LEU A 258 6.49 -8.12 30.79
C LEU A 258 7.56 -8.21 31.89
N GLN A 259 7.62 -9.33 32.61
CA GLN A 259 8.59 -9.53 33.67
C GLN A 259 10.02 -9.63 33.12
N GLU A 260 10.21 -10.35 32.04
CA GLU A 260 11.52 -10.48 31.37
C GLU A 260 11.96 -9.13 30.76
N ILE A 261 11.04 -8.37 30.13
CA ILE A 261 11.36 -7.01 29.63
C ILE A 261 11.85 -6.13 30.78
N ARG A 262 11.21 -6.21 31.95
CA ARG A 262 11.66 -5.48 33.15
C ARG A 262 13.08 -5.84 33.55
N GLN A 263 13.37 -7.14 33.62
CA GLN A 263 14.70 -7.62 34.00
C GLN A 263 15.76 -7.15 33.01
N MET A 264 15.47 -7.27 31.71
CA MET A 264 16.42 -6.87 30.65
C MET A 264 16.63 -5.36 30.57
N THR A 265 15.58 -4.56 30.81
CA THR A 265 15.66 -3.09 30.71
C THR A 265 16.00 -2.39 32.03
N GLY A 266 15.93 -3.10 33.16
CA GLY A 266 16.11 -2.51 34.50
C GLY A 266 15.02 -1.54 34.91
N GLN A 267 13.82 -1.63 34.34
CA GLN A 267 12.76 -0.62 34.52
C GLN A 267 11.50 -1.18 35.19
N ASP A 268 10.74 -0.31 35.85
CA ASP A 268 9.50 -0.66 36.49
C ASP A 268 8.32 -0.79 35.52
N ASN A 269 7.32 -1.61 35.87
CA ASN A 269 6.12 -1.84 35.06
C ASN A 269 5.40 -0.53 34.67
N GLY A 270 5.33 0.44 35.61
CA GLY A 270 4.67 1.73 35.35
C GLY A 270 5.31 2.52 34.22
N LYS A 271 6.62 2.33 33.99
CA LYS A 271 7.36 2.98 32.90
C LYS A 271 7.29 2.22 31.58
N ILE A 272 7.16 0.90 31.61
CA ILE A 272 7.17 0.04 30.40
C ILE A 272 5.77 -0.10 29.80
N SER A 273 4.75 -0.32 30.63
CA SER A 273 3.39 -0.66 30.16
C SER A 273 2.78 0.35 29.20
N PRO A 274 2.94 1.69 29.37
CA PRO A 274 2.42 2.66 28.40
C PRO A 274 3.06 2.52 27.00
N TYR A 275 4.37 2.26 26.96
CA TYR A 275 5.08 2.06 25.70
C TYR A 275 4.70 0.75 25.02
N LEU A 276 4.53 -0.34 25.78
CA LEU A 276 4.04 -1.61 25.22
C LEU A 276 2.65 -1.46 24.62
N LYS A 277 1.75 -0.74 25.31
CA LYS A 277 0.43 -0.43 24.76
C LYS A 277 0.54 0.38 23.48
N LEU A 278 1.30 1.47 23.49
CA LEU A 278 1.51 2.31 22.30
C LEU A 278 2.07 1.53 21.12
N MET A 279 3.06 0.66 21.37
CA MET A 279 3.68 -0.17 20.32
C MET A 279 2.71 -1.23 19.78
N ALA A 280 1.88 -1.83 20.64
CA ALA A 280 0.85 -2.78 20.22
C ALA A 280 -0.25 -2.09 19.40
N ASP A 281 -0.74 -0.93 19.86
CA ASP A 281 -1.74 -0.13 19.12
C ASP A 281 -1.23 0.29 17.73
N ARG A 282 0.08 0.54 17.60
CA ARG A 282 0.77 0.87 16.34
C ARG A 282 1.23 -0.36 15.54
N LYS A 283 0.93 -1.57 15.98
CA LYS A 283 1.35 -2.82 15.36
C LYS A 283 2.88 -2.93 15.15
N ILE A 284 3.65 -2.37 16.06
CA ILE A 284 5.12 -2.52 16.08
C ILE A 284 5.47 -3.85 16.76
N ILE A 285 4.69 -4.23 17.77
CA ILE A 285 4.78 -5.49 18.47
C ILE A 285 3.42 -6.18 18.49
N ASP A 286 3.43 -7.50 18.52
CA ASP A 286 2.25 -8.33 18.78
C ASP A 286 2.23 -8.74 20.24
N LYS A 287 1.01 -8.87 20.77
CA LYS A 287 0.75 -9.38 22.12
C LYS A 287 -0.10 -10.63 22.02
N THR A 288 0.47 -11.77 22.37
CA THR A 288 -0.27 -13.03 22.48
C THR A 288 -0.52 -13.39 23.95
N SER A 289 -1.75 -13.73 24.30
CA SER A 289 -2.07 -14.22 25.64
C SER A 289 -1.93 -15.73 25.68
N LYS A 290 -0.85 -16.25 26.24
CA LYS A 290 -0.67 -17.71 26.42
C LYS A 290 -1.17 -18.24 27.76
N THR A 291 -1.42 -17.40 28.78
CA THR A 291 -1.89 -17.84 30.11
C THR A 291 -2.59 -16.71 30.89
N GLN A 292 -3.26 -17.06 32.00
CA GLN A 292 -3.87 -16.11 32.96
C GLN A 292 -2.87 -15.11 33.62
N ARG A 293 -1.56 -15.24 33.39
CA ARG A 293 -0.51 -14.45 34.10
C ARG A 293 0.24 -13.41 33.25
N GLY A 294 -0.23 -13.07 32.07
CA GLY A 294 0.38 -12.00 31.26
C GLY A 294 0.56 -12.35 29.78
N GLY A 295 0.69 -11.36 28.92
CA GLY A 295 0.95 -11.52 27.49
C GLY A 295 2.42 -11.75 27.18
N ILE A 296 2.68 -12.45 26.09
CA ILE A 296 3.99 -12.55 25.45
C ILE A 296 4.04 -11.51 24.34
N TYR A 297 5.13 -10.78 24.26
CA TYR A 297 5.36 -9.71 23.28
C TYR A 297 6.41 -10.18 22.26
N THR A 298 6.11 -10.00 20.98
CA THR A 298 7.02 -10.29 19.84
C THR A 298 7.08 -9.08 18.92
N ILE A 299 8.16 -8.93 18.16
CA ILE A 299 8.22 -7.93 17.09
C ILE A 299 7.27 -8.37 15.96
N ALA A 300 6.37 -7.49 15.54
CA ALA A 300 5.35 -7.80 14.53
C ALA A 300 5.94 -8.01 13.12
N ASP A 301 7.03 -7.31 12.81
CA ASP A 301 7.76 -7.43 11.55
C ASP A 301 8.94 -8.40 11.71
N PRO A 302 8.89 -9.61 11.13
CA PRO A 302 9.92 -10.63 11.31
C PRO A 302 11.30 -10.20 10.80
N LEU A 303 11.35 -9.46 9.68
CA LEU A 303 12.61 -8.97 9.14
C LEU A 303 13.22 -7.86 10.01
N PHE A 304 12.38 -6.97 10.55
CA PHE A 304 12.84 -5.97 11.52
C PHE A 304 13.39 -6.60 12.79
N ARG A 305 12.80 -7.71 13.25
CA ARG A 305 13.34 -8.50 14.37
C ARG A 305 14.73 -9.02 14.05
N LEU A 306 14.93 -9.65 12.90
CA LEU A 306 16.26 -10.14 12.48
C LEU A 306 17.27 -9.01 12.38
N TRP A 307 16.86 -7.88 11.80
CA TRP A 307 17.71 -6.69 11.72
C TRP A 307 18.14 -6.19 13.11
N LEU A 308 17.20 -6.12 14.08
CA LEU A 308 17.52 -5.74 15.46
C LEU A 308 18.49 -6.72 16.13
N GLN A 309 18.35 -8.03 15.89
CA GLN A 309 19.27 -9.05 16.43
C GLN A 309 20.69 -8.90 15.90
N THR A 310 20.83 -8.42 14.67
CA THR A 310 22.13 -8.32 13.98
C THR A 310 22.81 -6.98 14.25
N ASN A 311 22.05 -5.89 14.44
CA ASN A 311 22.59 -4.52 14.43
C ASN A 311 22.47 -3.78 15.78
N VAL A 312 21.76 -4.33 16.77
CA VAL A 312 21.48 -3.70 18.08
C VAL A 312 21.74 -4.65 19.23
#